data_f67059c2cd7caf6753d46928fdae715e
#
_entry.id   f67059c2cd7caf6753d46928fdae715e
#
_cell.length_a   1.000
_cell.length_b   1.000
_cell.length_c   1.000
_cell.angle_alpha   90.00
_cell.angle_beta   90.00
_cell.angle_gamma   90.00
#
_symmetry.space_group_name_H-M   'P 1'
#
loop_
_entity.id
_entity.type
_entity.pdbx_description
1 polymer ?
#
loop_
_entity_poly.entity_id
_entity_poly.type
_entity_poly.pdbx_seq_one_letter_code
_entity_poly.pdbx_strand_id
1 'polypeptide(L)'
;MDIEKIRSLVVQGKYEFSKHAEREREVDMIHIWELEYALRDCEIIEYYPDDPRGASCLDLGFSGPKSIHAVCTVKADPEELLLITVYDPSKRPDKWSEDYRNRR
;
A
#
# COMPACT_ATOMS: atom_id res chain seq x y z
N MET A 1 -0.85 -1.21 13.78
CA MET A 1 -1.25 -0.30 12.68
C MET A 1 -2.77 -0.16 12.68
N ASP A 2 -3.23 1.05 12.59
CA ASP A 2 -4.65 1.37 12.59
C ASP A 2 -5.09 1.65 11.14
N ILE A 3 -5.98 0.81 10.60
CA ILE A 3 -6.44 0.94 9.22
C ILE A 3 -7.16 2.27 8.99
N GLU A 4 -7.91 2.78 9.97
CA GLU A 4 -8.60 4.05 9.85
C GLU A 4 -7.61 5.21 9.73
N LYS A 5 -6.49 5.14 10.43
CA LYS A 5 -5.42 6.13 10.32
C LYS A 5 -4.82 6.12 8.92
N ILE A 6 -4.54 4.94 8.37
CA ILE A 6 -3.98 4.80 7.02
C ILE A 6 -4.92 5.41 5.99
N ARG A 7 -6.20 5.03 6.03
CA ARG A 7 -7.22 5.55 5.13
C ARG A 7 -7.34 7.07 5.22
N SER A 8 -7.35 7.58 6.44
CA SER A 8 -7.48 9.03 6.70
C SER A 8 -6.31 9.81 6.14
N LEU A 9 -5.08 9.33 6.33
CA LEU A 9 -3.89 10.02 5.82
C LEU A 9 -3.89 10.06 4.30
N VAL A 10 -4.33 8.99 3.64
CA VAL A 10 -4.46 8.98 2.17
C VAL A 10 -5.48 10.02 1.72
N VAL A 11 -6.66 10.05 2.34
CA VAL A 11 -7.73 11.01 1.99
C VAL A 11 -7.26 12.45 2.16
N GLN A 12 -6.45 12.70 3.19
CA GLN A 12 -5.89 14.04 3.47
C GLN A 12 -4.71 14.41 2.57
N GLY A 13 -4.21 13.47 1.76
CA GLY A 13 -3.02 13.69 0.94
C GLY A 13 -1.73 13.72 1.75
N LYS A 14 -1.76 13.21 2.98
CA LYS A 14 -0.60 13.18 3.87
C LYS A 14 0.17 11.87 3.72
N TYR A 15 0.81 11.73 2.57
CA TYR A 15 1.61 10.54 2.27
C TYR A 15 2.75 10.88 1.32
N GLU A 16 3.79 10.06 1.34
CA GLU A 16 4.90 10.18 0.40
C GLU A 16 5.34 8.80 -0.06
N PHE A 17 6.02 8.74 -1.19
CA PHE A 17 6.57 7.50 -1.75
C PHE A 17 8.06 7.40 -1.44
N SER A 18 8.51 6.19 -1.08
CA SER A 18 9.95 5.88 -1.15
C SER A 18 10.36 5.85 -2.63
N LYS A 19 11.67 5.94 -2.90
CA LYS A 19 12.17 5.81 -4.27
C LYS A 19 11.78 4.46 -4.88
N HIS A 20 11.84 3.41 -4.08
CA HIS A 20 11.47 2.06 -4.51
C HIS A 20 9.99 1.98 -4.91
N ALA A 21 9.11 2.52 -4.06
CA ALA A 21 7.67 2.53 -4.33
C ALA A 21 7.35 3.33 -5.61
N GLU A 22 8.01 4.46 -5.80
CA GLU A 22 7.80 5.29 -7.00
C GLU A 22 8.17 4.54 -8.26
N ARG A 23 9.31 3.82 -8.25
CA ARG A 23 9.75 3.02 -9.40
C ARG A 23 8.80 1.86 -9.69
N GLU A 24 8.38 1.14 -8.64
CA GLU A 24 7.43 0.03 -8.78
C GLU A 24 6.10 0.50 -9.36
N ARG A 25 5.60 1.60 -8.85
CA ARG A 25 4.35 2.19 -9.31
C ARG A 25 4.41 2.50 -10.81
N GLU A 26 5.51 3.10 -11.26
CA GLU A 26 5.71 3.42 -12.67
C GLU A 26 5.79 2.16 -13.53
N VAL A 27 6.54 1.16 -13.10
CA VAL A 27 6.68 -0.11 -13.83
C VAL A 27 5.33 -0.81 -13.99
N ASP A 28 4.53 -0.83 -12.94
CA ASP A 28 3.21 -1.47 -12.96
C ASP A 28 2.10 -0.54 -13.47
N MET A 29 2.46 0.66 -13.93
CA MET A 29 1.53 1.64 -14.50
C MET A 29 0.37 1.98 -13.54
N ILE A 30 0.69 2.18 -12.28
CA ILE A 30 -0.27 2.60 -11.27
C ILE A 30 -0.26 4.12 -11.19
N HIS A 31 -1.35 4.74 -11.60
CA HIS A 31 -1.51 6.19 -11.48
C HIS A 31 -1.77 6.59 -10.03
N ILE A 32 -1.38 7.80 -9.65
CA ILE A 32 -1.58 8.30 -8.29
C ILE A 32 -3.05 8.26 -7.90
N TRP A 33 -3.95 8.65 -8.81
CA TRP A 33 -5.39 8.62 -8.53
C TRP A 33 -5.92 7.21 -8.29
N GLU A 34 -5.34 6.20 -8.96
CA GLU A 34 -5.71 4.79 -8.74
C GLU A 34 -5.28 4.33 -7.35
N LEU A 35 -4.05 4.70 -6.96
CA LEU A 35 -3.54 4.39 -5.64
C LEU A 35 -4.41 5.01 -4.55
N GLU A 36 -4.74 6.30 -4.68
CA GLU A 36 -5.56 7.01 -3.69
C GLU A 36 -6.95 6.39 -3.59
N TYR A 37 -7.55 6.10 -4.73
CA TYR A 37 -8.86 5.45 -4.76
C TYR A 37 -8.83 4.09 -4.07
N ALA A 38 -7.80 3.29 -4.33
CA ALA A 38 -7.66 1.96 -3.75
C ALA A 38 -7.41 2.02 -2.24
N LEU A 39 -6.53 2.91 -1.79
CA LEU A 39 -6.10 2.92 -0.38
C LEU A 39 -7.11 3.56 0.57
N ARG A 40 -8.01 4.38 0.09
CA ARG A 40 -9.03 4.98 0.98
C ARG A 40 -10.02 3.95 1.54
N ASP A 41 -10.11 2.76 0.91
CA ASP A 41 -10.97 1.65 1.36
C ASP A 41 -10.16 0.36 1.55
N CYS A 42 -8.83 0.46 1.68
CA CYS A 42 -7.96 -0.69 1.77
C CYS A 42 -8.16 -1.49 3.07
N GLU A 43 -7.70 -2.72 3.04
CA GLU A 43 -7.62 -3.58 4.21
C GLU A 43 -6.17 -3.99 4.45
N ILE A 44 -5.81 -4.23 5.72
CA ILE A 44 -4.49 -4.73 6.06
C ILE A 44 -4.53 -6.26 5.94
N ILE A 45 -3.61 -6.84 5.15
CA ILE A 45 -3.55 -8.29 4.97
C ILE A 45 -2.31 -8.93 5.63
N GLU A 46 -1.26 -8.15 5.90
CA GLU A 46 -0.09 -8.63 6.65
C GLU A 46 0.45 -7.51 7.54
N TYR A 47 1.01 -7.90 8.70
CA TYR A 47 1.66 -6.98 9.62
C TYR A 47 3.14 -7.31 9.75
N TYR A 48 3.97 -6.27 9.83
CA TYR A 48 5.41 -6.39 10.03
C TYR A 48 5.82 -5.54 11.23
N PRO A 49 5.55 -6.02 12.46
CA PRO A 49 5.78 -5.21 13.67
C PRO A 49 7.26 -4.92 13.95
N ASP A 50 8.16 -5.76 13.44
CA ASP A 50 9.59 -5.66 13.68
C ASP A 50 10.36 -5.00 12.54
N ASP A 51 9.67 -4.34 11.61
CA ASP A 51 10.32 -3.63 10.51
C ASP A 51 11.22 -2.54 11.09
N PRO A 52 12.54 -2.53 10.76
CA PRO A 52 13.48 -1.55 11.32
C PRO A 52 13.17 -0.10 10.93
N ARG A 53 12.34 0.12 9.91
CA ARG A 53 11.89 1.46 9.50
C ARG A 53 10.72 1.96 10.34
N GLY A 54 10.27 1.17 11.30
CA GLY A 54 9.06 1.37 12.07
C GLY A 54 8.04 0.30 11.67
N ALA A 55 7.15 -0.06 12.59
CA ALA A 55 6.11 -1.05 12.31
C ALA A 55 5.40 -0.72 11.00
N SER A 56 5.29 -1.69 10.12
CA SER A 56 4.67 -1.53 8.81
C SER A 56 3.62 -2.60 8.55
N CYS A 57 2.86 -2.44 7.49
CA CYS A 57 1.85 -3.41 7.10
C CYS A 57 1.71 -3.44 5.58
N LEU A 58 1.14 -4.54 5.09
CA LEU A 58 0.78 -4.69 3.67
C LEU A 58 -0.72 -4.47 3.54
N ASP A 59 -1.09 -3.51 2.71
CA ASP A 59 -2.48 -3.16 2.44
C ASP A 59 -2.89 -3.65 1.07
N LEU A 60 -4.15 -4.07 0.97
CA LEU A 60 -4.78 -4.42 -0.30
C LEU A 60 -5.94 -3.47 -0.55
N GLY A 61 -5.97 -2.89 -1.74
CA GLY A 61 -7.08 -2.09 -2.21
C GLY A 61 -7.33 -2.30 -3.70
N PHE A 62 -8.45 -1.77 -4.18
CA PHE A 62 -8.83 -1.91 -5.58
C PHE A 62 -9.26 -0.56 -6.15
N SER A 63 -8.85 -0.31 -7.39
CA SER A 63 -9.35 0.78 -8.20
C SER A 63 -10.04 0.14 -9.41
N GLY A 64 -11.37 -0.04 -9.32
CA GLY A 64 -12.10 -0.85 -10.29
C GLY A 64 -11.51 -2.27 -10.30
N PRO A 65 -11.17 -2.82 -11.49
CA PRO A 65 -10.60 -4.16 -11.58
C PRO A 65 -9.12 -4.24 -11.21
N LYS A 66 -8.45 -3.09 -11.05
CA LYS A 66 -7.01 -3.07 -10.74
C LYS A 66 -6.78 -3.30 -9.24
N SER A 67 -6.02 -4.34 -8.93
CA SER A 67 -5.59 -4.62 -7.56
C SER A 67 -4.30 -3.86 -7.24
N ILE A 68 -4.18 -3.39 -6.01
CA ILE A 68 -3.00 -2.66 -5.56
C ILE A 68 -2.61 -3.18 -4.19
N HIS A 69 -1.33 -3.58 -4.07
CA HIS A 69 -0.68 -3.85 -2.80
C HIS A 69 0.22 -2.68 -2.45
N ALA A 70 0.17 -2.25 -1.19
CA ALA A 70 1.06 -1.20 -0.69
C ALA A 70 1.60 -1.60 0.68
N VAL A 71 2.91 -1.56 0.84
CA VAL A 71 3.55 -1.67 2.17
C VAL A 71 3.75 -0.26 2.67
N CYS A 72 3.28 0.02 3.88
CA CYS A 72 3.36 1.36 4.43
C CYS A 72 3.67 1.36 5.92
N THR A 73 4.18 2.50 6.38
CA THR A 73 4.36 2.80 7.80
C THR A 73 3.87 4.22 8.07
N VAL A 74 3.41 4.48 9.30
CA VAL A 74 3.02 5.82 9.70
C VAL A 74 4.20 6.49 10.38
N LYS A 75 4.65 7.61 9.83
CA LYS A 75 5.70 8.44 10.42
C LYS A 75 5.07 9.38 11.44
N ALA A 76 5.78 9.62 12.54
CA ALA A 76 5.38 10.62 13.52
C ALA A 76 6.06 11.95 13.22
N ASP A 77 5.47 13.04 13.57
CA ASP A 77 6.00 14.40 13.62
C ASP A 77 6.81 14.86 12.38
N PRO A 78 6.16 15.26 11.28
CA PRO A 78 4.70 15.29 11.13
C PRO A 78 4.11 13.92 10.86
N GLU A 79 2.88 13.71 11.26
CA GLU A 79 2.20 12.45 11.02
C GLU A 79 1.88 12.31 9.52
N GLU A 80 2.42 11.29 8.91
CA GLU A 80 2.36 11.11 7.48
C GLU A 80 2.59 9.63 7.15
N LEU A 81 1.97 9.16 6.07
CA LEU A 81 2.13 7.79 5.61
C LEU A 81 3.33 7.70 4.67
N LEU A 82 4.24 6.77 4.94
CA LEU A 82 5.31 6.45 4.00
C LEU A 82 4.92 5.17 3.25
N LEU A 83 4.79 5.29 1.94
CA LEU A 83 4.55 4.16 1.04
C LEU A 83 5.89 3.57 0.64
N ILE A 84 6.22 2.41 1.20
CA ILE A 84 7.53 1.76 1.05
C ILE A 84 7.60 0.94 -0.23
N THR A 85 6.49 0.26 -0.56
CA THR A 85 6.38 -0.66 -1.70
C THR A 85 4.97 -0.52 -2.26
N VAL A 86 4.86 -0.41 -3.58
CA VAL A 86 3.56 -0.30 -4.27
C VAL A 86 3.63 -1.09 -5.57
N TYR A 87 2.75 -2.07 -5.73
CA TYR A 87 2.70 -2.88 -6.95
C TYR A 87 1.31 -3.45 -7.19
N ASP A 88 1.12 -3.99 -8.40
CA ASP A 88 -0.10 -4.69 -8.79
C ASP A 88 0.13 -6.20 -8.61
N PRO A 89 -0.51 -6.84 -7.61
CA PRO A 89 -0.28 -8.27 -7.36
C PRO A 89 -0.79 -9.18 -8.47
N SER A 90 -1.71 -8.72 -9.31
CA SER A 90 -2.21 -9.51 -10.43
C SER A 90 -1.12 -9.82 -11.47
N LYS A 91 -0.04 -9.05 -11.45
CA LYS A 91 1.12 -9.27 -12.33
C LYS A 91 2.07 -10.34 -11.78
N ARG A 92 1.77 -10.88 -10.60
CA ARG A 92 2.57 -11.92 -9.94
C ARG A 92 1.66 -13.06 -9.47
N PRO A 93 1.00 -13.76 -10.43
CA PRO A 93 -0.01 -14.78 -10.08
C PRO A 93 0.59 -16.02 -9.42
N ASP A 94 1.90 -16.22 -9.55
CA ASP A 94 2.62 -17.30 -8.88
C ASP A 94 2.87 -17.03 -7.40
N LYS A 95 2.72 -15.77 -6.96
CA LYS A 95 3.04 -15.35 -5.59
C LYS A 95 1.81 -15.14 -4.72
N TRP A 96 0.67 -14.86 -5.32
CA TRP A 96 -0.54 -14.47 -4.60
C TRP A 96 -1.74 -15.33 -4.97
N SER A 97 -2.65 -15.51 -4.01
CA SER A 97 -3.94 -16.16 -4.26
C SER A 97 -4.76 -15.34 -5.25
N GLU A 98 -5.84 -15.93 -5.77
CA GLU A 98 -6.69 -15.25 -6.76
C GLU A 98 -7.33 -13.96 -6.22
N ASP A 99 -7.57 -13.89 -4.90
CA ASP A 99 -8.12 -12.69 -4.28
C ASP A 99 -7.04 -11.77 -3.73
N TYR A 100 -5.75 -12.10 -3.94
CA TYR A 100 -4.56 -11.34 -3.55
C TYR A 100 -4.39 -11.17 -2.03
N ARG A 101 -5.11 -11.92 -1.21
CA ARG A 101 -5.04 -11.81 0.25
C ARG A 101 -4.03 -12.73 0.89
N ASN A 102 -3.66 -13.79 0.21
CA ASN A 102 -2.76 -14.81 0.76
C ASN A 102 -1.61 -15.09 -0.19
N ARG A 103 -0.43 -15.35 0.39
CA ARG A 103 0.73 -15.80 -0.38
C ARG A 103 0.51 -17.24 -0.82
N ARG A 104 0.97 -17.55 -2.02
CA ARG A 104 0.97 -18.93 -2.52
C ARG A 104 2.17 -19.72 -2.00
#